data_04df8c3c59f47e63e6574f5972af4b0a
#
_entry.id   04df8c3c59f47e63e6574f5972af4b0a
#
_cell.length_a   1.000
_cell.length_b   1.000
_cell.length_c   1.000
_cell.angle_alpha   90.00
_cell.angle_beta   90.00
_cell.angle_gamma   90.00
#
_symmetry.space_group_name_H-M   'P 1'
#
loop_
_entity.id
_entity.type
_entity.pdbx_description
1 polymer ?
#
loop_
_entity_poly.entity_id
_entity_poly.type
_entity_poly.pdbx_seq_one_letter_code
_entity_poly.pdbx_strand_id
1 'polypeptide(L)'
;MADRDMEKAALRGEPSYVWRSGQERRLQMIKGAAGERLKGRILENGCGVGIYLERLSEQSQMAAGLEFDLQRALEARINSPHIMNAAGENLPLPDASFDFILSHEVLEHVQDDRKCVEEMVRVLASGGRMAVFTPNRGYPFETHGIYWRSEYHFGNIPLVNYLPRKSRDRLAPHVRVYSSQDMRRLFFNLPLRIVQREIIFGAYDNIIARRPTFGRLLRGILQDLEKSPARVFGLSHFWVLEKVNPSSP
;
A
#
# COMPACT_ATOMS: atom_id res chain seq x y z
N MET A 1 16.28 -21.86 -1.23
CA MET A 1 14.94 -21.24 -1.07
C MET A 1 14.71 -21.17 0.42
N ALA A 2 14.70 -19.96 1.00
CA ALA A 2 14.36 -19.82 2.42
C ALA A 2 12.96 -20.36 2.63
N ASP A 3 12.80 -21.16 3.67
CA ASP A 3 11.51 -21.72 4.07
C ASP A 3 10.57 -20.53 4.31
N ARG A 4 9.49 -20.43 3.54
CA ARG A 4 8.52 -19.35 3.67
C ARG A 4 7.82 -19.52 5.01
N ASP A 5 7.97 -18.52 5.87
CA ASP A 5 7.15 -18.45 7.07
C ASP A 5 5.72 -18.08 6.67
N MET A 6 4.92 -19.10 6.37
CA MET A 6 3.56 -18.97 5.86
C MET A 6 2.63 -18.29 6.87
N GLU A 7 2.88 -18.44 8.16
CA GLU A 7 2.10 -17.77 9.20
C GLU A 7 2.39 -16.25 9.23
N LYS A 8 3.66 -15.87 9.11
CA LYS A 8 4.04 -14.45 9.00
C LYS A 8 3.52 -13.84 7.69
N ALA A 9 3.60 -14.56 6.57
CA ALA A 9 3.08 -14.10 5.30
C ALA A 9 1.56 -13.87 5.34
N ALA A 10 0.82 -14.77 6.00
CA ALA A 10 -0.61 -14.63 6.19
C ALA A 10 -0.95 -13.39 7.04
N LEU A 11 -0.25 -13.17 8.14
CA LEU A 11 -0.57 -12.10 9.09
C LEU A 11 -0.11 -10.70 8.66
N ARG A 12 0.97 -10.60 7.86
CA ARG A 12 1.68 -9.31 7.62
C ARG A 12 2.04 -9.07 6.16
N GLY A 13 1.52 -9.88 5.23
CA GLY A 13 1.95 -9.86 3.83
C GLY A 13 3.40 -10.33 3.65
N GLU A 14 3.81 -10.55 2.41
CA GLU A 14 5.21 -10.85 2.04
C GLU A 14 5.88 -9.61 1.48
N PRO A 15 7.03 -9.16 2.02
CA PRO A 15 7.78 -8.08 1.40
C PRO A 15 8.35 -8.55 0.06
N SER A 16 8.45 -7.66 -0.90
CA SER A 16 9.13 -7.94 -2.15
C SER A 16 10.64 -7.77 -1.96
N TYR A 17 11.43 -8.81 -2.23
CA TYR A 17 12.89 -8.75 -2.25
C TYR A 17 13.46 -8.51 -3.66
N VAL A 18 12.59 -8.44 -4.66
CA VAL A 18 13.00 -8.31 -6.05
C VAL A 18 12.32 -7.10 -6.68
N TRP A 19 13.13 -6.20 -7.23
CA TRP A 19 12.63 -5.07 -7.98
C TRP A 19 12.19 -5.52 -9.39
N ARG A 20 10.94 -5.23 -9.72
CA ARG A 20 10.31 -5.61 -10.99
C ARG A 20 9.63 -4.42 -11.63
N SER A 21 9.13 -4.59 -12.85
CA SER A 21 8.46 -3.51 -13.57
C SER A 21 7.21 -2.98 -12.85
N GLY A 22 6.57 -3.79 -12.05
CA GLY A 22 5.44 -3.38 -11.22
C GLY A 22 5.82 -2.41 -10.11
N GLN A 23 6.92 -2.69 -9.40
CA GLN A 23 7.45 -1.78 -8.39
C GLN A 23 7.94 -0.48 -9.02
N GLU A 24 8.64 -0.56 -10.16
CA GLU A 24 9.10 0.62 -10.88
C GLU A 24 7.91 1.53 -11.27
N ARG A 25 6.86 0.98 -11.85
CA ARG A 25 5.66 1.73 -12.19
C ARG A 25 5.06 2.43 -10.97
N ARG A 26 4.90 1.71 -9.85
CA ARG A 26 4.37 2.27 -8.60
C ARG A 26 5.29 3.36 -8.05
N LEU A 27 6.61 3.19 -8.13
CA LEU A 27 7.57 4.23 -7.74
C LEU A 27 7.37 5.52 -8.54
N GLN A 28 7.17 5.42 -9.86
CA GLN A 28 6.90 6.59 -10.68
C GLN A 28 5.58 7.27 -10.30
N MET A 29 4.54 6.50 -9.99
CA MET A 29 3.28 7.04 -9.49
C MET A 29 3.45 7.74 -8.13
N ILE A 30 4.23 7.15 -7.21
CA ILE A 30 4.55 7.72 -5.90
C ILE A 30 5.33 9.04 -6.06
N LYS A 31 6.37 9.05 -6.90
CA LYS A 31 7.16 10.27 -7.20
C LYS A 31 6.28 11.37 -7.80
N GLY A 32 5.41 11.03 -8.74
CA GLY A 32 4.44 11.96 -9.31
C GLY A 32 3.45 12.53 -8.27
N ALA A 33 2.96 11.69 -7.35
CA ALA A 33 2.07 12.10 -6.27
C ALA A 33 2.75 13.04 -5.27
N ALA A 34 3.99 12.75 -4.92
CA ALA A 34 4.79 13.57 -4.02
C ALA A 34 5.12 14.94 -4.64
N GLY A 35 5.48 14.98 -5.93
CA GLY A 35 5.93 16.21 -6.59
C GLY A 35 7.11 16.84 -5.84
N GLU A 36 7.09 18.17 -5.62
CA GLU A 36 8.16 18.87 -4.89
C GLU A 36 8.34 18.42 -3.43
N ARG A 37 7.32 17.79 -2.83
CA ARG A 37 7.37 17.24 -1.47
C ARG A 37 8.33 16.06 -1.36
N LEU A 38 8.70 15.46 -2.50
CA LEU A 38 9.71 14.40 -2.55
C LEU A 38 11.07 14.88 -2.03
N LYS A 39 11.38 16.18 -2.19
CA LYS A 39 12.63 16.79 -1.72
C LYS A 39 12.66 17.07 -0.21
N GLY A 40 11.52 16.95 0.45
CA GLY A 40 11.36 17.20 1.88
C GLY A 40 11.61 15.96 2.74
N ARG A 41 10.89 15.90 3.85
CA ARG A 41 10.92 14.79 4.82
C ARG A 41 9.85 13.76 4.45
N ILE A 42 10.25 12.52 4.24
CA ILE A 42 9.39 11.43 3.79
C ILE A 42 9.25 10.40 4.91
N LEU A 43 8.03 9.90 5.11
CA LEU A 43 7.75 8.71 5.92
C LEU A 43 7.19 7.61 5.02
N GLU A 44 7.76 6.42 5.07
CA GLU A 44 7.12 5.21 4.59
C GLU A 44 6.54 4.45 5.78
N ASN A 45 5.21 4.48 5.92
CA ASN A 45 4.49 3.74 6.94
C ASN A 45 4.28 2.30 6.46
N GLY A 46 4.92 1.34 7.12
CA GLY A 46 5.00 -0.05 6.70
C GLY A 46 6.06 -0.26 5.60
N CYS A 47 7.31 0.09 5.89
CA CYS A 47 8.38 0.05 4.87
C CYS A 47 8.87 -1.37 4.52
N GLY A 48 8.43 -2.41 5.24
CA GLY A 48 8.91 -3.76 5.05
C GLY A 48 10.43 -3.83 5.17
N VAL A 49 11.09 -4.32 4.13
CA VAL A 49 12.58 -4.38 4.05
C VAL A 49 13.19 -3.12 3.42
N GLY A 50 12.42 -2.05 3.21
CA GLY A 50 12.90 -0.73 2.82
C GLY A 50 13.14 -0.50 1.33
N ILE A 51 12.61 -1.32 0.44
CA ILE A 51 12.89 -1.25 -1.02
C ILE A 51 12.43 0.07 -1.66
N TYR A 52 11.25 0.57 -1.31
CA TYR A 52 10.79 1.88 -1.80
C TYR A 52 11.51 3.01 -1.06
N LEU A 53 11.70 2.87 0.25
CA LEU A 53 12.37 3.86 1.07
C LEU A 53 13.77 4.20 0.56
N GLU A 54 14.57 3.19 0.20
CA GLU A 54 15.88 3.35 -0.39
C GLU A 54 15.84 4.29 -1.61
N ARG A 55 14.91 4.04 -2.55
CA ARG A 55 14.77 4.82 -3.81
C ARG A 55 14.16 6.20 -3.61
N LEU A 56 13.36 6.38 -2.57
CA LEU A 56 12.81 7.68 -2.21
C LEU A 56 13.87 8.54 -1.50
N SER A 57 14.76 7.92 -0.73
CA SER A 57 15.83 8.61 0.00
C SER A 57 16.82 9.33 -0.92
N GLU A 58 17.03 8.84 -2.14
CA GLU A 58 17.94 9.44 -3.13
C GLU A 58 17.61 10.90 -3.48
N GLN A 59 16.37 11.32 -3.31
CA GLN A 59 15.86 12.63 -3.72
C GLN A 59 15.29 13.45 -2.56
N SER A 60 15.27 12.89 -1.36
CA SER A 60 14.67 13.52 -0.17
C SER A 60 15.73 14.11 0.76
N GLN A 61 15.33 15.14 1.51
CA GLN A 61 16.15 15.66 2.61
C GLN A 61 16.32 14.60 3.71
N MET A 62 15.27 13.84 3.99
CA MET A 62 15.24 12.75 4.95
C MET A 62 14.15 11.74 4.56
N ALA A 63 14.48 10.48 4.57
CA ALA A 63 13.50 9.40 4.43
C ALA A 63 13.54 8.52 5.69
N ALA A 64 12.39 8.37 6.34
CA ALA A 64 12.21 7.52 7.52
C ALA A 64 11.23 6.39 7.19
N GLY A 65 11.47 5.21 7.73
CA GLY A 65 10.61 4.05 7.61
C GLY A 65 10.06 3.60 8.97
N LEU A 66 8.82 3.15 8.96
CA LEU A 66 8.21 2.49 10.11
C LEU A 66 7.82 1.07 9.70
N GLU A 67 8.20 0.10 10.49
CA GLU A 67 7.86 -1.31 10.26
C GLU A 67 7.50 -1.99 11.58
N PHE A 68 6.39 -2.74 11.57
CA PHE A 68 5.90 -3.44 12.75
C PHE A 68 6.68 -4.72 13.06
N ASP A 69 7.12 -5.44 12.03
CA ASP A 69 7.95 -6.64 12.20
C ASP A 69 9.40 -6.25 12.48
N LEU A 70 9.90 -6.60 13.69
CA LEU A 70 11.26 -6.25 14.11
C LEU A 70 12.32 -6.79 13.13
N GLN A 71 12.13 -7.98 12.60
CA GLN A 71 13.11 -8.62 11.73
C GLN A 71 13.22 -7.87 10.40
N ARG A 72 12.07 -7.49 9.81
CA ARG A 72 12.03 -6.65 8.60
C ARG A 72 12.58 -5.25 8.85
N ALA A 73 12.27 -4.66 10.01
CA ALA A 73 12.82 -3.38 10.41
C ALA A 73 14.36 -3.42 10.51
N LEU A 74 14.93 -4.49 11.06
CA LEU A 74 16.37 -4.70 11.11
C LEU A 74 16.99 -4.86 9.72
N GLU A 75 16.33 -5.57 8.81
CA GLU A 75 16.76 -5.67 7.41
C GLU A 75 16.73 -4.29 6.72
N ALA A 76 15.64 -3.52 6.89
CA ALA A 76 15.52 -2.19 6.32
C ALA A 76 16.60 -1.22 6.81
N ARG A 77 17.07 -1.38 8.05
CA ARG A 77 18.15 -0.54 8.63
C ARG A 77 19.50 -0.70 7.91
N ILE A 78 19.72 -1.77 7.17
CA ILE A 78 20.93 -1.96 6.37
C ILE A 78 21.04 -0.85 5.31
N ASN A 79 19.89 -0.46 4.73
CA ASN A 79 19.83 0.51 3.63
C ASN A 79 19.35 1.90 4.05
N SER A 80 18.78 2.04 5.27
CA SER A 80 18.28 3.34 5.77
C SER A 80 18.53 3.48 7.28
N PRO A 81 19.16 4.58 7.75
CA PRO A 81 19.44 4.78 9.16
C PRO A 81 18.20 5.14 10.01
N HIS A 82 17.13 5.61 9.37
CA HIS A 82 15.95 6.16 10.05
C HIS A 82 14.78 5.17 10.06
N ILE A 83 15.00 3.97 10.57
CA ILE A 83 13.96 2.94 10.69
C ILE A 83 13.50 2.84 12.14
N MET A 84 12.17 2.84 12.31
CA MET A 84 11.50 2.67 13.60
C MET A 84 10.70 1.37 13.60
N ASN A 85 10.80 0.61 14.70
CA ASN A 85 9.94 -0.54 14.92
C ASN A 85 8.75 -0.12 15.79
N ALA A 86 7.60 0.10 15.15
CA ALA A 86 6.37 0.53 15.80
C ALA A 86 5.13 0.16 14.99
N ALA A 87 3.95 0.26 15.62
CA ALA A 87 2.66 0.10 14.95
C ALA A 87 2.21 1.40 14.28
N GLY A 88 1.58 1.29 13.10
CA GLY A 88 1.07 2.44 12.36
C GLY A 88 -0.04 3.22 13.08
N GLU A 89 -0.72 2.57 14.03
CA GLU A 89 -1.76 3.14 14.89
C GLU A 89 -1.22 4.02 16.02
N ASN A 90 0.09 4.05 16.23
CA ASN A 90 0.72 4.84 17.28
C ASN A 90 2.14 5.24 16.86
N LEU A 91 2.24 6.25 16.02
CA LEU A 91 3.50 6.71 15.46
C LEU A 91 4.33 7.45 16.52
N PRO A 92 5.56 6.98 16.85
CA PRO A 92 6.45 7.66 17.80
C PRO A 92 7.12 8.90 17.17
N LEU A 93 6.32 9.75 16.55
CA LEU A 93 6.75 10.86 15.73
C LEU A 93 5.99 12.12 16.10
N PRO A 94 6.61 13.32 16.06
CA PRO A 94 5.93 14.57 16.36
C PRO A 94 4.91 14.94 15.27
N ASP A 95 3.97 15.80 15.64
CA ASP A 95 2.97 16.32 14.72
C ASP A 95 3.64 17.12 13.58
N ALA A 96 3.03 17.11 12.41
CA ALA A 96 3.42 17.92 11.24
C ALA A 96 4.91 17.79 10.88
N SER A 97 5.50 16.62 11.02
CA SER A 97 6.94 16.36 10.83
C SER A 97 7.33 15.85 9.45
N PHE A 98 6.36 15.49 8.59
CA PHE A 98 6.64 14.96 7.25
C PHE A 98 5.90 15.72 6.15
N ASP A 99 6.58 15.91 5.03
CA ASP A 99 6.04 16.58 3.86
C ASP A 99 5.36 15.60 2.90
N PHE A 100 5.78 14.34 2.94
CA PHE A 100 5.15 13.25 2.18
C PHE A 100 5.11 11.96 3.00
N ILE A 101 3.98 11.25 2.92
CA ILE A 101 3.81 9.92 3.53
C ILE A 101 3.42 8.91 2.45
N LEU A 102 4.12 7.78 2.41
CA LEU A 102 3.75 6.61 1.65
C LEU A 102 3.16 5.55 2.60
N SER A 103 2.00 5.00 2.25
CA SER A 103 1.45 3.78 2.85
C SER A 103 1.09 2.82 1.73
N HIS A 104 1.90 1.77 1.56
CA HIS A 104 1.83 0.88 0.43
C HIS A 104 1.49 -0.54 0.87
N GLU A 105 0.23 -0.96 0.69
CA GLU A 105 -0.28 -2.28 1.08
C GLU A 105 -0.04 -2.54 2.60
N VAL A 106 -0.53 -1.64 3.45
CA VAL A 106 -0.36 -1.66 4.93
C VAL A 106 -1.70 -1.67 5.64
N LEU A 107 -2.64 -0.79 5.24
CA LEU A 107 -3.88 -0.56 5.97
C LEU A 107 -4.77 -1.81 6.07
N GLU A 108 -4.63 -2.73 5.15
CA GLU A 108 -5.31 -4.03 5.15
C GLU A 108 -4.84 -4.97 6.27
N HIS A 109 -3.64 -4.76 6.80
CA HIS A 109 -2.99 -5.63 7.80
C HIS A 109 -2.97 -5.07 9.22
N VAL A 110 -3.21 -3.77 9.40
CA VAL A 110 -3.21 -3.12 10.73
C VAL A 110 -4.46 -3.50 11.53
N GLN A 111 -4.42 -3.37 12.86
CA GLN A 111 -5.58 -3.69 13.70
C GLN A 111 -6.70 -2.67 13.51
N ASP A 112 -6.37 -1.38 13.51
CA ASP A 112 -7.29 -0.26 13.31
C ASP A 112 -6.78 0.65 12.18
N ASP A 113 -7.35 0.45 10.99
CA ASP A 113 -6.98 1.20 9.78
C ASP A 113 -7.35 2.69 9.88
N ARG A 114 -8.43 3.01 10.57
CA ARG A 114 -8.85 4.39 10.81
C ARG A 114 -7.85 5.11 11.72
N LYS A 115 -7.46 4.51 12.82
CA LYS A 115 -6.47 5.08 13.73
C LYS A 115 -5.10 5.23 13.08
N CYS A 116 -4.70 4.26 12.25
CA CYS A 116 -3.48 4.35 11.46
C CYS A 116 -3.51 5.57 10.51
N VAL A 117 -4.64 5.81 9.84
CA VAL A 117 -4.81 7.00 9.00
C VAL A 117 -4.78 8.29 9.82
N GLU A 118 -5.43 8.33 10.98
CA GLU A 118 -5.43 9.51 11.88
C GLU A 118 -4.01 9.86 12.33
N GLU A 119 -3.18 8.88 12.65
CA GLU A 119 -1.78 9.07 12.99
C GLU A 119 -0.96 9.58 11.81
N MET A 120 -1.17 9.01 10.59
CA MET A 120 -0.54 9.56 9.38
C MET A 120 -0.93 11.03 9.16
N VAL A 121 -2.20 11.38 9.35
CA VAL A 121 -2.66 12.77 9.24
C VAL A 121 -2.05 13.67 10.31
N ARG A 122 -1.89 13.17 11.54
CA ARG A 122 -1.26 13.92 12.64
C ARG A 122 0.17 14.30 12.29
N VAL A 123 0.97 13.33 11.85
CA VAL A 123 2.41 13.55 11.55
C VAL A 123 2.65 14.23 10.20
N LEU A 124 1.65 14.27 9.30
CA LEU A 124 1.74 14.96 8.02
C LEU A 124 1.71 16.48 8.22
N ALA A 125 2.64 17.19 7.60
CA ALA A 125 2.69 18.65 7.62
C ALA A 125 1.49 19.25 6.85
N SER A 126 1.13 20.46 7.17
CA SER A 126 0.12 21.21 6.41
C SER A 126 0.58 21.43 4.97
N GLY A 127 -0.28 21.18 3.99
CA GLY A 127 0.08 21.14 2.58
C GLY A 127 0.89 19.92 2.17
N GLY A 128 1.25 19.04 3.10
CA GLY A 128 1.86 17.73 2.83
C GLY A 128 0.88 16.79 2.14
N ARG A 129 1.41 15.75 1.49
CA ARG A 129 0.62 14.72 0.81
C ARG A 129 0.88 13.34 1.36
N MET A 130 -0.14 12.50 1.29
CA MET A 130 0.03 11.07 1.47
C MET A 130 -0.42 10.30 0.21
N ALA A 131 0.33 9.27 -0.15
CA ALA A 131 -0.01 8.31 -1.19
C ALA A 131 -0.35 6.97 -0.51
N VAL A 132 -1.53 6.44 -0.79
CA VAL A 132 -2.05 5.23 -0.16
C VAL A 132 -2.41 4.21 -1.23
N PHE A 133 -1.86 3.00 -1.09
CA PHE A 133 -2.25 1.83 -1.88
C PHE A 133 -2.93 0.82 -0.96
N THR A 134 -4.06 0.27 -1.40
CA THR A 134 -4.81 -0.77 -0.68
C THR A 134 -5.46 -1.73 -1.66
N PRO A 135 -5.70 -3.00 -1.29
CA PRO A 135 -6.35 -3.97 -2.15
C PRO A 135 -7.77 -3.55 -2.51
N ASN A 136 -8.10 -3.62 -3.79
CA ASN A 136 -9.43 -3.30 -4.27
C ASN A 136 -10.37 -4.50 -4.17
N ARG A 137 -11.49 -4.35 -3.48
CA ARG A 137 -12.54 -5.37 -3.38
C ARG A 137 -13.12 -5.78 -4.73
N GLY A 138 -13.10 -4.90 -5.73
CA GLY A 138 -13.56 -5.20 -7.08
C GLY A 138 -12.63 -6.13 -7.86
N TYR A 139 -11.40 -6.37 -7.39
CA TYR A 139 -10.48 -7.29 -8.03
C TYR A 139 -10.98 -8.74 -7.92
N PRO A 140 -11.04 -9.51 -9.03
CA PRO A 140 -11.67 -10.82 -9.02
C PRO A 140 -10.92 -11.91 -8.24
N PHE A 141 -9.73 -11.64 -7.75
CA PHE A 141 -8.92 -12.61 -7.00
C PHE A 141 -8.58 -12.07 -5.61
N GLU A 142 -8.65 -12.93 -4.58
CA GLU A 142 -8.00 -12.67 -3.30
C GLU A 142 -6.51 -13.03 -3.44
N THR A 143 -5.62 -12.08 -3.19
CA THR A 143 -4.19 -12.23 -3.45
C THR A 143 -3.36 -12.63 -2.25
N HIS A 144 -3.94 -12.54 -1.04
CA HIS A 144 -3.27 -12.86 0.22
C HIS A 144 -3.58 -14.28 0.73
N GLY A 145 -4.31 -15.06 -0.07
CA GLY A 145 -4.73 -16.41 0.32
C GLY A 145 -5.94 -16.44 1.24
N ILE A 146 -6.36 -17.65 1.61
CA ILE A 146 -7.52 -17.88 2.47
C ILE A 146 -7.25 -19.01 3.47
N TYR A 147 -8.03 -19.02 4.55
CA TYR A 147 -8.16 -20.19 5.41
C TYR A 147 -9.33 -21.04 4.98
N TRP A 148 -9.08 -22.29 4.63
CA TRP A 148 -10.10 -23.29 4.29
C TRP A 148 -9.93 -24.50 5.19
N ARG A 149 -10.98 -24.85 5.96
CA ARG A 149 -10.93 -25.94 6.95
C ARG A 149 -9.76 -25.84 7.93
N SER A 150 -9.47 -24.61 8.38
CA SER A 150 -8.37 -24.25 9.30
C SER A 150 -6.96 -24.37 8.69
N GLU A 151 -6.84 -24.66 7.40
CA GLU A 151 -5.56 -24.64 6.68
C GLU A 151 -5.43 -23.36 5.84
N TYR A 152 -4.23 -22.79 5.83
CA TYR A 152 -3.93 -21.61 5.02
C TYR A 152 -3.53 -22.00 3.60
N HIS A 153 -4.26 -21.47 2.62
CA HIS A 153 -4.01 -21.68 1.20
C HIS A 153 -3.53 -20.36 0.58
N PHE A 154 -2.23 -20.28 0.32
CA PHE A 154 -1.62 -19.13 -0.34
C PHE A 154 -1.93 -19.12 -1.84
N GLY A 155 -2.12 -17.92 -2.40
CA GLY A 155 -2.24 -17.72 -3.84
C GLY A 155 -3.45 -16.87 -4.23
N ASN A 156 -3.62 -16.72 -5.53
CA ASN A 156 -4.73 -15.96 -6.11
C ASN A 156 -6.00 -16.82 -6.14
N ILE A 157 -6.88 -16.61 -5.17
CA ILE A 157 -8.13 -17.39 -5.06
C ILE A 157 -9.27 -16.61 -5.74
N PRO A 158 -9.90 -17.18 -6.79
CA PRO A 158 -10.92 -16.44 -7.54
C PRO A 158 -12.20 -16.20 -6.75
N LEU A 159 -12.85 -15.06 -7.01
CA LEU A 159 -14.19 -14.67 -6.60
C LEU A 159 -14.42 -14.49 -5.09
N VAL A 160 -13.43 -14.72 -4.23
CA VAL A 160 -13.55 -14.56 -2.77
C VAL A 160 -13.96 -13.14 -2.39
N ASN A 161 -13.43 -12.13 -3.08
CA ASN A 161 -13.72 -10.73 -2.81
C ASN A 161 -15.18 -10.35 -3.10
N TYR A 162 -15.91 -11.14 -3.88
CA TYR A 162 -17.33 -10.92 -4.21
C TYR A 162 -18.30 -11.56 -3.23
N LEU A 163 -17.80 -12.39 -2.33
CA LEU A 163 -18.65 -12.96 -1.25
C LEU A 163 -19.17 -11.85 -0.33
N PRO A 164 -20.32 -12.08 0.35
CA PRO A 164 -20.76 -11.22 1.43
C PRO A 164 -19.63 -11.02 2.46
N ARG A 165 -19.48 -9.79 3.01
CA ARG A 165 -18.34 -9.45 3.91
C ARG A 165 -18.11 -10.49 4.99
N LYS A 166 -19.16 -10.89 5.73
CA LYS A 166 -19.05 -11.89 6.81
C LYS A 166 -18.43 -13.22 6.34
N SER A 167 -18.77 -13.66 5.13
CA SER A 167 -18.22 -14.91 4.56
C SER A 167 -16.80 -14.75 4.08
N ARG A 168 -16.51 -13.62 3.40
CA ARG A 168 -15.16 -13.27 2.96
C ARG A 168 -14.21 -13.13 4.15
N ASP A 169 -14.60 -12.38 5.17
CA ASP A 169 -13.76 -12.11 6.35
C ASP A 169 -13.55 -13.38 7.22
N ARG A 170 -14.43 -14.37 7.11
CA ARG A 170 -14.19 -15.69 7.72
C ARG A 170 -13.13 -16.49 6.95
N LEU A 171 -13.07 -16.33 5.62
CA LEU A 171 -12.08 -17.01 4.78
C LEU A 171 -10.72 -16.30 4.80
N ALA A 172 -10.71 -14.97 4.85
CA ALA A 172 -9.49 -14.17 4.87
C ALA A 172 -9.51 -13.15 6.04
N PRO A 173 -9.47 -13.62 7.31
CA PRO A 173 -9.56 -12.75 8.49
C PRO A 173 -8.32 -11.89 8.69
N HIS A 174 -7.21 -12.23 8.08
CA HIS A 174 -5.90 -11.62 8.21
C HIS A 174 -5.69 -10.39 7.30
N VAL A 175 -6.64 -10.12 6.38
CA VAL A 175 -6.47 -9.04 5.40
C VAL A 175 -7.82 -8.40 5.07
N ARG A 176 -7.86 -7.06 4.98
CA ARG A 176 -9.02 -6.31 4.50
C ARG A 176 -8.93 -6.08 2.99
N VAL A 177 -10.08 -5.85 2.38
CA VAL A 177 -10.18 -5.31 1.02
C VAL A 177 -11.17 -4.15 1.03
N TYR A 178 -10.90 -3.14 0.23
CA TYR A 178 -11.64 -1.88 0.26
C TYR A 178 -12.44 -1.66 -1.02
N SER A 179 -13.69 -1.28 -0.89
CA SER A 179 -14.42 -0.62 -1.97
C SER A 179 -14.09 0.87 -1.99
N SER A 180 -14.42 1.56 -3.08
CA SER A 180 -14.27 3.02 -3.12
C SER A 180 -15.09 3.75 -2.03
N GLN A 181 -16.18 3.14 -1.56
CA GLN A 181 -16.97 3.67 -0.45
C GLN A 181 -16.25 3.49 0.90
N ASP A 182 -15.58 2.35 1.10
CA ASP A 182 -14.78 2.11 2.31
C ASP A 182 -13.62 3.09 2.38
N MET A 183 -12.93 3.31 1.27
CA MET A 183 -11.87 4.32 1.19
C MET A 183 -12.39 5.72 1.55
N ARG A 184 -13.56 6.12 1.04
CA ARG A 184 -14.15 7.41 1.42
C ARG A 184 -14.48 7.49 2.91
N ARG A 185 -15.00 6.43 3.52
CA ARG A 185 -15.30 6.37 4.96
C ARG A 185 -14.02 6.45 5.80
N LEU A 186 -12.95 5.79 5.34
CA LEU A 186 -11.67 5.76 6.01
C LEU A 186 -11.06 7.17 6.17
N PHE A 187 -11.27 8.05 5.19
CA PHE A 187 -10.75 9.42 5.21
C PHE A 187 -11.80 10.48 5.60
N PHE A 188 -13.03 10.06 5.91
CA PHE A 188 -14.12 10.99 6.25
C PHE A 188 -13.81 11.79 7.52
N ASN A 189 -14.20 13.08 7.55
CA ASN A 189 -13.97 14.02 8.66
C ASN A 189 -12.48 14.21 9.06
N LEU A 190 -11.55 13.97 8.17
CA LEU A 190 -10.15 14.34 8.35
C LEU A 190 -9.83 15.61 7.57
N PRO A 191 -8.88 16.44 8.00
CA PRO A 191 -8.47 17.66 7.31
C PRO A 191 -7.69 17.33 6.03
N LEU A 192 -8.32 16.60 5.13
CA LEU A 192 -7.73 16.09 3.90
C LEU A 192 -8.55 16.45 2.67
N ARG A 193 -7.87 16.84 1.60
CA ARG A 193 -8.43 16.98 0.27
C ARG A 193 -7.94 15.81 -0.61
N ILE A 194 -8.87 15.18 -1.33
CA ILE A 194 -8.50 14.15 -2.30
C ILE A 194 -7.93 14.85 -3.54
N VAL A 195 -6.65 14.60 -3.83
CA VAL A 195 -5.94 15.11 -5.01
C VAL A 195 -6.10 14.16 -6.20
N GLN A 196 -6.01 12.85 -5.94
CA GLN A 196 -6.08 11.82 -6.97
C GLN A 196 -6.73 10.57 -6.39
N ARG A 197 -7.53 9.88 -7.19
CA ARG A 197 -8.10 8.57 -6.85
C ARG A 197 -8.14 7.71 -8.09
N GLU A 198 -7.44 6.62 -8.04
CA GLU A 198 -7.37 5.66 -9.14
C GLU A 198 -7.59 4.25 -8.61
N ILE A 199 -7.91 3.35 -9.51
CA ILE A 199 -7.84 1.91 -9.32
C ILE A 199 -6.95 1.40 -10.45
N ILE A 200 -5.87 0.71 -10.08
CA ILE A 200 -4.83 0.29 -11.00
C ILE A 200 -4.79 -1.23 -11.14
N PHE A 201 -4.41 -1.68 -12.32
CA PHE A 201 -4.12 -3.09 -12.57
C PHE A 201 -2.67 -3.42 -12.22
N GLY A 202 -2.40 -4.71 -12.02
CA GLY A 202 -1.05 -5.21 -11.76
C GLY A 202 -0.11 -5.09 -12.96
N ALA A 203 1.16 -5.35 -12.74
CA ALA A 203 2.18 -5.39 -13.80
C ALA A 203 2.27 -6.76 -14.49
N TYR A 204 1.74 -7.82 -13.84
CA TYR A 204 1.70 -9.18 -14.39
C TYR A 204 3.09 -9.73 -14.79
N ASP A 205 4.13 -9.33 -14.07
CA ASP A 205 5.53 -9.69 -14.35
C ASP A 205 5.76 -11.20 -14.45
N ASN A 206 5.05 -11.99 -13.63
CA ASN A 206 5.13 -13.46 -13.67
C ASN A 206 4.56 -14.03 -14.98
N ILE A 207 3.51 -13.42 -15.54
CA ILE A 207 2.93 -13.83 -16.84
C ILE A 207 3.88 -13.42 -17.96
N ILE A 208 4.44 -12.22 -17.89
CA ILE A 208 5.43 -11.72 -18.85
C ILE A 208 6.68 -12.60 -18.87
N ALA A 209 7.17 -13.03 -17.71
CA ALA A 209 8.34 -13.90 -17.61
C ALA A 209 8.09 -15.27 -18.29
N ARG A 210 6.86 -15.82 -18.19
CA ARG A 210 6.50 -17.12 -18.78
C ARG A 210 6.09 -17.01 -20.25
N ARG A 211 5.41 -15.95 -20.64
CA ARG A 211 4.86 -15.71 -21.99
C ARG A 211 5.01 -14.23 -22.38
N PRO A 212 6.21 -13.79 -22.82
CA PRO A 212 6.55 -12.38 -22.93
C PRO A 212 5.61 -11.57 -23.84
N THR A 213 5.27 -12.08 -25.03
CA THR A 213 4.41 -11.36 -25.99
C THR A 213 2.99 -11.23 -25.46
N PHE A 214 2.39 -12.35 -25.04
CA PHE A 214 1.05 -12.37 -24.46
C PHE A 214 0.95 -11.51 -23.19
N GLY A 215 1.92 -11.66 -22.28
CA GLY A 215 1.92 -10.92 -21.03
C GLY A 215 2.05 -9.41 -21.23
N ARG A 216 2.87 -8.94 -22.18
CA ARG A 216 2.98 -7.51 -22.52
C ARG A 216 1.67 -6.99 -23.13
N LEU A 217 1.05 -7.74 -24.06
CA LEU A 217 -0.23 -7.35 -24.64
C LEU A 217 -1.33 -7.27 -23.58
N LEU A 218 -1.46 -8.32 -22.74
CA LEU A 218 -2.42 -8.35 -21.63
C LEU A 218 -2.22 -7.16 -20.69
N ARG A 219 -0.99 -6.89 -20.27
CA ARG A 219 -0.67 -5.74 -19.42
C ARG A 219 -1.09 -4.42 -20.07
N GLY A 220 -0.77 -4.21 -21.35
CA GLY A 220 -1.16 -3.00 -22.09
C GLY A 220 -2.67 -2.80 -22.08
N ILE A 221 -3.44 -3.82 -22.46
CA ILE A 221 -4.90 -3.77 -22.46
C ILE A 221 -5.46 -3.45 -21.08
N LEU A 222 -4.99 -4.15 -20.03
CA LEU A 222 -5.49 -3.94 -18.67
C LEU A 222 -5.13 -2.55 -18.13
N GLN A 223 -3.94 -2.04 -18.44
CA GLN A 223 -3.56 -0.68 -18.05
C GLN A 223 -4.35 0.41 -18.81
N ASP A 224 -4.73 0.17 -20.06
CA ASP A 224 -5.63 1.08 -20.79
C ASP A 224 -7.04 1.08 -20.20
N LEU A 225 -7.51 -0.04 -19.67
CA LEU A 225 -8.79 -0.14 -18.96
C LEU A 225 -8.84 0.69 -17.67
N GLU A 226 -7.71 1.11 -17.11
CA GLU A 226 -7.67 2.02 -15.93
C GLU A 226 -8.35 3.37 -16.21
N LYS A 227 -8.40 3.80 -17.47
CA LYS A 227 -9.07 5.02 -17.92
C LYS A 227 -10.56 4.84 -18.22
N SER A 228 -11.08 3.63 -18.08
CA SER A 228 -12.46 3.25 -18.37
C SER A 228 -13.24 2.88 -17.09
N PRO A 229 -14.56 2.70 -17.15
CA PRO A 229 -15.34 2.14 -16.04
C PRO A 229 -14.86 0.75 -15.58
N ALA A 230 -14.21 -0.04 -16.47
CA ALA A 230 -13.68 -1.35 -16.14
C ALA A 230 -12.52 -1.31 -15.13
N ARG A 231 -11.96 -0.12 -14.81
CA ARG A 231 -11.01 0.03 -13.71
C ARG A 231 -11.50 -0.52 -12.38
N VAL A 232 -12.83 -0.63 -12.19
CA VAL A 232 -13.42 -1.23 -10.98
C VAL A 232 -12.87 -2.63 -10.68
N PHE A 233 -12.42 -3.36 -11.70
CA PHE A 233 -11.79 -4.68 -11.59
C PHE A 233 -10.26 -4.62 -11.41
N GLY A 234 -9.66 -3.45 -11.25
CA GLY A 234 -8.23 -3.31 -11.00
C GLY A 234 -7.81 -3.85 -9.64
N LEU A 235 -6.52 -4.10 -9.50
CA LEU A 235 -5.91 -4.78 -8.36
C LEU A 235 -5.94 -3.94 -7.07
N SER A 236 -5.50 -2.69 -7.15
CA SER A 236 -5.32 -1.82 -5.99
C SER A 236 -5.94 -0.45 -6.19
N HIS A 237 -6.49 0.11 -5.13
CA HIS A 237 -6.70 1.55 -5.04
C HIS A 237 -5.36 2.27 -4.97
N PHE A 238 -5.27 3.41 -5.63
CA PHE A 238 -4.22 4.39 -5.46
C PHE A 238 -4.86 5.75 -5.18
N TRP A 239 -4.72 6.23 -3.94
CA TRP A 239 -5.27 7.51 -3.52
C TRP A 239 -4.17 8.45 -3.07
N VAL A 240 -4.27 9.71 -3.52
CA VAL A 240 -3.39 10.80 -3.08
C VAL A 240 -4.25 11.82 -2.36
N LEU A 241 -3.88 12.11 -1.12
CA LEU A 241 -4.57 13.04 -0.24
C LEU A 241 -3.59 14.13 0.21
N GLU A 242 -4.08 15.36 0.33
CA GLU A 242 -3.30 16.51 0.79
C GLU A 242 -3.92 17.08 2.06
N LYS A 243 -3.08 17.30 3.08
CA LYS A 243 -3.53 17.90 4.33
C LYS A 243 -3.81 19.38 4.11
N VAL A 244 -5.05 19.77 4.37
CA VAL A 244 -5.48 21.17 4.27
C VAL A 244 -5.32 21.86 5.61
N ASN A 245 -5.04 23.15 5.58
CA ASN A 245 -5.05 23.95 6.80
C ASN A 245 -6.48 24.08 7.32
N PRO A 246 -6.72 23.93 8.63
CA PRO A 246 -8.03 24.17 9.22
C PRO A 246 -8.53 25.61 9.00
N SER A 247 -7.66 26.52 8.59
CA SER A 247 -7.92 27.97 8.42
C SER A 247 -8.12 28.39 6.96
N SER A 248 -8.17 27.47 6.00
CA SER A 248 -8.46 27.80 4.59
C SER A 248 -9.95 27.61 4.35
N PRO A 249 -10.70 28.64 3.95
CA PRO A 249 -12.12 28.56 3.66
C PRO A 249 -12.42 27.67 2.45
#